data_92c1a22029c3e09db70c08ac31d557df
#
_entry.id   92c1a22029c3e09db70c08ac31d557df
#
_cell.length_a   1.000
_cell.length_b   1.000
_cell.length_c   1.000
_cell.angle_alpha   90.00
_cell.angle_beta   90.00
_cell.angle_gamma   90.00
#
_symmetry.space_group_name_H-M   'P 1'
#
loop_
_entity.id
_entity.type
_entity.pdbx_description
1 polymer ?
#
loop_
_entity_poly.entity_id
_entity_poly.type
_entity_poly.pdbx_seq_one_letter_code
_entity_poly.pdbx_strand_id
1 'polypeptide(L)'
;VTKMTYYPNIPYIKLVVDSISYEFMFDTGSNANLILSDKTSHRKEEEIIGVGRLGYDMSGEMVDTVSISVNPVVMYGMDTLNTPIYFFKSIKRNNMGLGFIKHFDWIIDKKRNVMYAKQISPIMEEGEKLTDFTSYITEATEDGQLTIVFHKLNQEKMYPLGTIIKSVNGEAITAENICDYKEKLNNTNDWSKLELEVELPQEKE
;
A
#
# COMPACT_ATOMS: atom_id res chain seq x y z
N VAL A 1 -13.84 3.82 -21.89
CA VAL A 1 -13.46 5.25 -21.90
C VAL A 1 -13.94 5.89 -20.62
N THR A 2 -13.04 6.41 -19.80
CA THR A 2 -13.37 7.10 -18.55
C THR A 2 -13.09 8.59 -18.69
N LYS A 3 -14.03 9.43 -18.22
CA LYS A 3 -13.80 10.88 -18.14
C LYS A 3 -12.77 11.18 -17.05
N MET A 4 -11.86 12.10 -17.34
CA MET A 4 -10.89 12.61 -16.39
C MET A 4 -11.27 14.01 -15.94
N THR A 5 -10.91 14.32 -14.71
CA THR A 5 -10.82 15.68 -14.19
C THR A 5 -9.36 15.99 -13.86
N TYR A 6 -8.96 17.26 -13.92
CA TYR A 6 -7.60 17.70 -13.57
C TYR A 6 -7.64 18.67 -12.42
N TYR A 7 -6.74 18.48 -11.42
CA TYR A 7 -6.63 19.37 -10.29
C TYR A 7 -5.18 19.59 -9.85
N PRO A 8 -4.58 20.73 -10.05
CA PRO A 8 -4.64 21.63 -11.20
C PRO A 8 -4.07 20.98 -12.47
N ASN A 9 -3.13 20.03 -12.33
CA ASN A 9 -2.49 19.30 -13.44
C ASN A 9 -2.44 17.79 -13.21
N ILE A 10 -2.97 17.32 -12.10
CA ILE A 10 -2.99 15.89 -11.73
C ILE A 10 -4.28 15.29 -12.26
N PRO A 11 -4.22 14.19 -13.02
CA PRO A 11 -5.42 13.52 -13.52
C PRO A 11 -6.13 12.76 -12.39
N TYR A 12 -7.46 12.85 -12.39
CA TYR A 12 -8.35 12.08 -11.54
C TYR A 12 -9.30 11.28 -12.41
N ILE A 13 -9.58 10.07 -12.01
CA ILE A 13 -10.58 9.21 -12.64
C ILE A 13 -11.64 8.79 -11.63
N LYS A 14 -12.84 8.53 -12.13
CA LYS A 14 -13.94 8.00 -11.33
C LYS A 14 -13.96 6.49 -11.40
N LEU A 15 -13.95 5.84 -10.23
CA LEU A 15 -14.25 4.44 -10.06
C LEU A 15 -15.50 4.30 -9.20
N VAL A 16 -16.27 3.25 -9.43
CA VAL A 16 -17.39 2.88 -8.56
C VAL A 16 -16.91 1.73 -7.67
N VAL A 17 -16.93 1.95 -6.36
CA VAL A 17 -16.58 0.97 -5.34
C VAL A 17 -17.84 0.70 -4.54
N ASP A 18 -18.26 -0.55 -4.45
CA ASP A 18 -19.49 -0.96 -3.73
C ASP A 18 -20.71 -0.07 -4.08
N SER A 19 -20.89 0.22 -5.37
CA SER A 19 -21.98 1.08 -5.90
C SER A 19 -21.86 2.58 -5.61
N ILE A 20 -20.76 3.03 -4.99
CA ILE A 20 -20.49 4.44 -4.72
C ILE A 20 -19.39 4.94 -5.65
N SER A 21 -19.61 6.10 -6.26
CA SER A 21 -18.61 6.72 -7.15
C SER A 21 -17.62 7.56 -6.36
N TYR A 22 -16.33 7.24 -6.51
CA TYR A 22 -15.21 7.96 -5.92
C TYR A 22 -14.28 8.51 -7.00
N GLU A 23 -13.66 9.66 -6.74
CA GLU A 23 -12.58 10.18 -7.55
C GLU A 23 -11.24 9.73 -6.97
N PHE A 24 -10.38 9.16 -7.82
CA PHE A 24 -9.03 8.72 -7.48
C PHE A 24 -8.01 9.53 -8.24
N MET A 25 -7.01 10.02 -7.54
CA MET A 25 -5.82 10.59 -8.13
C MET A 25 -5.03 9.48 -8.85
N PHE A 26 -4.71 9.69 -10.12
CA PHE A 26 -3.85 8.77 -10.89
C PHE A 26 -2.38 9.06 -10.54
N ASP A 27 -1.79 8.20 -9.71
CA ASP A 27 -0.51 8.45 -9.05
C ASP A 27 0.52 7.35 -9.35
N THR A 28 1.39 7.60 -10.31
CA THR A 28 2.50 6.70 -10.66
C THR A 28 3.67 6.74 -9.67
N GLY A 29 3.65 7.65 -8.70
CA GLY A 29 4.62 7.71 -7.61
C GLY A 29 4.27 6.83 -6.40
N SER A 30 3.05 6.29 -6.35
CA SER A 30 2.61 5.39 -5.29
C SER A 30 2.66 3.92 -5.73
N ASN A 31 3.28 3.06 -4.92
CA ASN A 31 3.28 1.61 -5.16
C ASN A 31 2.01 0.90 -4.69
N ALA A 32 1.14 1.59 -3.96
CA ALA A 32 -0.12 1.03 -3.47
C ALA A 32 -1.06 0.64 -4.61
N ASN A 33 -2.07 -0.17 -4.29
CA ASN A 33 -3.19 -0.46 -5.18
C ASN A 33 -4.18 0.71 -5.18
N LEU A 34 -5.39 0.54 -4.68
CA LEU A 34 -6.34 1.64 -4.44
C LEU A 34 -6.30 2.04 -2.97
N ILE A 35 -6.31 3.33 -2.72
CA ILE A 35 -6.38 3.88 -1.37
C ILE A 35 -7.62 4.76 -1.27
N LEU A 36 -8.47 4.49 -0.27
CA LEU A 36 -9.60 5.32 0.10
C LEU A 36 -9.36 6.02 1.43
N SER A 37 -9.75 7.28 1.49
CA SER A 37 -9.83 8.01 2.75
C SER A 37 -10.96 7.44 3.61
N ASP A 38 -10.67 7.13 4.86
CA ASP A 38 -11.62 6.57 5.85
C ASP A 38 -12.83 7.45 6.15
N LYS A 39 -12.86 8.68 5.64
CA LYS A 39 -13.99 9.61 5.82
C LYS A 39 -15.24 9.22 5.05
N THR A 40 -15.13 8.26 4.16
CA THR A 40 -16.23 7.76 3.34
C THR A 40 -16.70 6.42 3.91
N SER A 41 -17.53 6.48 4.93
CA SER A 41 -17.98 5.33 5.71
C SER A 41 -19.07 4.50 5.03
N HIS A 42 -18.68 3.54 4.22
CA HIS A 42 -19.51 2.34 3.99
C HIS A 42 -18.59 1.12 4.04
N ARG A 43 -18.25 0.76 5.28
CA ARG A 43 -17.39 -0.39 5.57
C ARG A 43 -18.25 -1.64 5.61
N LYS A 44 -18.06 -2.54 4.67
CA LYS A 44 -18.25 -3.97 4.95
C LYS A 44 -17.13 -4.38 5.93
N GLU A 45 -17.31 -5.49 6.64
CA GLU A 45 -16.37 -6.01 7.64
C GLU A 45 -14.92 -5.87 7.13
N GLU A 46 -14.26 -4.79 7.59
CA GLU A 46 -12.88 -4.51 7.26
C GLU A 46 -11.99 -5.28 8.20
N GLU A 47 -11.00 -5.91 7.65
CA GLU A 47 -9.93 -6.46 8.44
C GLU A 47 -8.91 -5.35 8.75
N ILE A 48 -8.80 -4.92 10.01
CA ILE A 48 -7.73 -4.02 10.43
C ILE A 48 -6.44 -4.81 10.35
N ILE A 49 -5.54 -4.40 9.46
CA ILE A 49 -4.33 -5.15 9.22
C ILE A 49 -3.16 -4.70 10.08
N GLY A 50 -3.03 -3.42 10.36
CA GLY A 50 -1.87 -3.00 11.13
C GLY A 50 -1.72 -1.49 11.30
N VAL A 51 -0.55 -1.12 11.77
CA VAL A 51 -0.09 0.26 11.87
C VAL A 51 1.18 0.41 11.06
N GLY A 52 1.29 1.47 10.29
CA GLY A 52 2.46 1.67 9.46
C GLY A 52 2.67 3.09 8.97
N ARG A 53 3.90 3.31 8.49
CA ARG A 53 4.28 4.50 7.78
C ARG A 53 3.72 4.44 6.36
N LEU A 54 2.95 5.46 5.99
CA LEU A 54 2.34 5.57 4.67
C LEU A 54 3.21 6.31 3.66
N GLY A 55 4.16 7.08 4.13
CA GLY A 55 5.01 7.94 3.34
C GLY A 55 5.39 9.21 4.09
N TYR A 56 5.88 10.15 3.32
CA TYR A 56 6.25 11.49 3.80
C TYR A 56 5.39 12.53 3.10
N ASP A 57 4.92 13.51 3.83
CA ASP A 57 4.37 14.73 3.29
C ASP A 57 5.23 15.93 3.71
N MET A 58 4.78 17.15 3.38
CA MET A 58 5.51 18.37 3.74
C MET A 58 5.59 18.61 5.25
N SER A 59 4.82 17.91 6.07
CA SER A 59 4.83 17.99 7.53
C SER A 59 5.68 16.88 8.17
N GLY A 60 6.18 15.93 7.39
CA GLY A 60 7.03 14.84 7.85
C GLY A 60 6.45 13.45 7.59
N GLU A 61 6.82 12.51 8.45
CA GLU A 61 6.39 11.12 8.36
C GLU A 61 4.91 10.97 8.75
N MET A 62 4.16 10.27 7.90
CA MET A 62 2.76 9.93 8.16
C MET A 62 2.66 8.49 8.66
N VAL A 63 2.23 8.31 9.91
CA VAL A 63 1.90 6.99 10.49
C VAL A 63 0.40 6.90 10.68
N ASP A 64 -0.20 5.79 10.27
CA ASP A 64 -1.64 5.57 10.39
C ASP A 64 -1.98 4.09 10.62
N THR A 65 -3.21 3.86 11.06
CA THR A 65 -3.82 2.54 11.08
C THR A 65 -4.32 2.21 9.68
N VAL A 66 -3.93 1.03 9.20
CA VAL A 66 -4.28 0.52 7.88
C VAL A 66 -5.34 -0.54 8.04
N SER A 67 -6.45 -0.42 7.33
CA SER A 67 -7.37 -1.51 7.10
C SER A 67 -7.44 -1.83 5.60
N ILE A 68 -7.82 -3.06 5.28
CA ILE A 68 -7.94 -3.53 3.90
C ILE A 68 -9.21 -4.34 3.74
N SER A 69 -9.83 -4.23 2.58
CA SER A 69 -10.88 -5.15 2.15
C SER A 69 -10.82 -5.37 0.65
N VAL A 70 -11.32 -6.50 0.18
CA VAL A 70 -11.53 -6.74 -1.25
C VAL A 70 -12.92 -6.26 -1.60
N ASN A 71 -12.99 -5.32 -2.53
CA ASN A 71 -14.25 -4.72 -2.95
C ASN A 71 -14.44 -4.86 -4.47
N PRO A 72 -15.70 -4.98 -4.93
CA PRO A 72 -16.01 -4.85 -6.33
C PRO A 72 -15.79 -3.42 -6.77
N VAL A 73 -14.92 -3.27 -7.77
CA VAL A 73 -14.58 -1.97 -8.39
C VAL A 73 -15.02 -2.01 -9.85
N VAL A 74 -15.73 -0.99 -10.27
CA VAL A 74 -16.14 -0.82 -11.66
C VAL A 74 -15.51 0.44 -12.24
N MET A 75 -14.76 0.28 -13.29
CA MET A 75 -14.32 1.37 -14.16
C MET A 75 -15.27 1.47 -15.35
N TYR A 76 -15.68 2.70 -15.71
CA TYR A 76 -16.71 2.91 -16.74
C TYR A 76 -16.43 2.12 -18.04
N GLY A 77 -17.40 1.29 -18.44
CA GLY A 77 -17.32 0.47 -19.66
C GLY A 77 -16.45 -0.79 -19.54
N MET A 78 -16.12 -1.21 -18.32
CA MET A 78 -15.40 -2.45 -18.01
C MET A 78 -16.24 -3.35 -17.09
N ASP A 79 -15.85 -4.62 -17.02
CA ASP A 79 -16.39 -5.57 -16.06
C ASP A 79 -16.00 -5.19 -14.61
N THR A 80 -16.74 -5.74 -13.66
CA THR A 80 -16.43 -5.58 -12.25
C THR A 80 -15.14 -6.32 -11.91
N LEU A 81 -14.24 -5.62 -11.21
CA LEU A 81 -12.94 -6.13 -10.76
C LEU A 81 -12.95 -6.26 -9.26
N ASN A 82 -12.61 -7.42 -8.72
CA ASN A 82 -12.34 -7.56 -7.29
C ASN A 82 -10.94 -7.00 -7.01
N THR A 83 -10.88 -6.00 -6.12
CA THR A 83 -9.68 -5.20 -5.93
C THR A 83 -9.42 -4.97 -4.45
N PRO A 84 -8.19 -5.24 -3.97
CA PRO A 84 -7.79 -4.83 -2.63
C PRO A 84 -7.80 -3.31 -2.52
N ILE A 85 -8.50 -2.80 -1.52
CA ILE A 85 -8.55 -1.38 -1.21
C ILE A 85 -8.02 -1.15 0.19
N TYR A 86 -7.09 -0.24 0.31
CA TYR A 86 -6.52 0.20 1.58
C TYR A 86 -7.28 1.41 2.09
N PHE A 87 -7.58 1.43 3.37
CA PHE A 87 -8.26 2.53 4.05
C PHE A 87 -7.33 3.16 5.06
N PHE A 88 -7.19 4.47 4.95
CA PHE A 88 -6.36 5.29 5.84
C PHE A 88 -7.15 6.47 6.37
N LYS A 89 -6.97 6.79 7.65
CA LYS A 89 -7.64 7.93 8.29
C LYS A 89 -6.98 9.27 7.97
N SER A 90 -5.67 9.26 7.82
CA SER A 90 -4.86 10.48 7.68
C SER A 90 -4.89 11.06 6.28
N ILE A 91 -5.12 10.25 5.25
CA ILE A 91 -5.13 10.76 3.87
C ILE A 91 -6.35 11.61 3.55
N LYS A 92 -6.13 12.65 2.74
CA LYS A 92 -7.18 13.60 2.34
C LYS A 92 -7.75 13.32 0.95
N ARG A 93 -7.12 12.46 0.17
CA ARG A 93 -7.46 12.17 -1.23
C ARG A 93 -7.34 10.69 -1.50
N ASN A 94 -8.29 10.16 -2.25
CA ASN A 94 -8.20 8.80 -2.73
C ASN A 94 -7.08 8.71 -3.77
N ASN A 95 -6.34 7.61 -3.76
CA ASN A 95 -5.17 7.42 -4.60
C ASN A 95 -5.30 6.09 -5.37
N MET A 96 -4.91 6.12 -6.64
CA MET A 96 -4.76 4.94 -7.48
C MET A 96 -3.29 4.84 -7.86
N GLY A 97 -2.59 3.93 -7.22
CA GLY A 97 -1.16 3.73 -7.39
C GLY A 97 -0.80 2.66 -8.42
N LEU A 98 0.51 2.44 -8.57
CA LEU A 98 1.08 1.48 -9.52
C LEU A 98 0.59 0.05 -9.30
N GLY A 99 0.27 -0.33 -8.06
CA GLY A 99 -0.32 -1.64 -7.76
C GLY A 99 -1.58 -1.92 -8.58
N PHE A 100 -2.40 -0.90 -8.85
CA PHE A 100 -3.56 -0.99 -9.73
C PHE A 100 -3.21 -0.65 -11.19
N ILE A 101 -2.49 0.46 -11.40
CA ILE A 101 -2.21 1.02 -12.73
C ILE A 101 -1.51 0.02 -13.65
N LYS A 102 -0.57 -0.77 -13.13
CA LYS A 102 0.25 -1.73 -13.89
C LYS A 102 -0.55 -2.86 -14.56
N HIS A 103 -1.78 -3.08 -14.13
CA HIS A 103 -2.65 -4.14 -14.68
C HIS A 103 -3.39 -3.71 -15.95
N PHE A 104 -3.13 -2.50 -16.44
CA PHE A 104 -3.81 -1.95 -17.60
C PHE A 104 -2.83 -1.25 -18.54
N ASP A 105 -3.12 -1.32 -19.85
CA ASP A 105 -2.61 -0.38 -20.83
C ASP A 105 -3.44 0.89 -20.80
N TRP A 106 -2.79 2.05 -20.71
CA TRP A 106 -3.44 3.34 -20.60
C TRP A 106 -3.13 4.23 -21.79
N ILE A 107 -4.15 4.89 -22.33
CA ILE A 107 -4.02 6.00 -23.26
C ILE A 107 -4.67 7.23 -22.62
N ILE A 108 -3.89 8.29 -22.42
CA ILE A 108 -4.35 9.52 -21.80
C ILE A 108 -4.51 10.58 -22.90
N ASP A 109 -5.75 10.94 -23.24
CA ASP A 109 -6.07 12.03 -24.14
C ASP A 109 -6.38 13.30 -23.33
N LYS A 110 -5.33 14.05 -23.04
CA LYS A 110 -5.44 15.30 -22.27
C LYS A 110 -6.30 16.34 -22.98
N LYS A 111 -6.30 16.36 -24.31
CA LYS A 111 -7.06 17.35 -25.08
C LYS A 111 -8.58 17.14 -24.93
N ARG A 112 -9.01 15.88 -24.83
CA ARG A 112 -10.43 15.52 -24.67
C ARG A 112 -10.82 15.27 -23.23
N ASN A 113 -9.87 15.31 -22.29
CA ASN A 113 -10.05 14.93 -20.88
C ASN A 113 -10.62 13.52 -20.70
N VAL A 114 -10.07 12.55 -21.43
CA VAL A 114 -10.49 11.16 -21.35
C VAL A 114 -9.28 10.23 -21.20
N MET A 115 -9.49 9.13 -20.51
CA MET A 115 -8.59 7.97 -20.46
C MET A 115 -9.25 6.76 -21.10
N TYR A 116 -8.45 6.01 -21.82
CA TYR A 116 -8.79 4.69 -22.28
C TYR A 116 -7.94 3.71 -21.47
N ALA A 117 -8.57 2.67 -20.96
CA ALA A 117 -7.88 1.61 -20.24
C ALA A 117 -8.27 0.27 -20.87
N LYS A 118 -7.30 -0.64 -20.99
CA LYS A 118 -7.49 -2.02 -21.37
C LYS A 118 -6.78 -2.89 -20.36
N GLN A 119 -7.50 -3.77 -19.70
CA GLN A 119 -6.89 -4.71 -18.77
C GLN A 119 -5.96 -5.67 -19.51
N ILE A 120 -4.74 -5.88 -18.98
CA ILE A 120 -3.71 -6.77 -19.54
C ILE A 120 -3.34 -7.92 -18.61
N SER A 121 -3.65 -7.79 -17.31
CA SER A 121 -3.46 -8.84 -16.33
C SER A 121 -4.51 -8.74 -15.22
N PRO A 122 -4.81 -9.83 -14.47
CA PRO A 122 -5.68 -9.77 -13.30
C PRO A 122 -5.04 -8.90 -12.20
N ILE A 123 -5.87 -8.23 -11.38
CA ILE A 123 -5.40 -7.45 -10.22
C ILE A 123 -5.10 -8.37 -9.04
N MET A 124 -5.89 -9.42 -8.91
CA MET A 124 -5.69 -10.51 -7.96
C MET A 124 -5.69 -11.82 -8.72
N GLU A 125 -4.81 -12.74 -8.35
CA GLU A 125 -4.83 -14.10 -8.85
C GLU A 125 -6.01 -14.88 -8.24
N GLU A 126 -6.50 -15.87 -8.97
CA GLU A 126 -7.60 -16.71 -8.50
C GLU A 126 -7.16 -17.49 -7.24
N GLY A 127 -7.88 -17.29 -6.13
CA GLY A 127 -7.58 -17.90 -4.83
C GLY A 127 -6.60 -17.12 -3.95
N GLU A 128 -6.06 -16.00 -4.41
CA GLU A 128 -5.27 -15.08 -3.59
C GLU A 128 -6.12 -14.52 -2.43
N LYS A 129 -5.58 -14.57 -1.21
CA LYS A 129 -6.26 -14.09 -0.01
C LYS A 129 -5.52 -12.89 0.56
N LEU A 130 -6.28 -11.96 1.13
CA LEU A 130 -5.72 -10.81 1.86
C LEU A 130 -4.90 -11.22 3.10
N THR A 131 -5.09 -12.44 3.59
CA THR A 131 -4.35 -12.99 4.75
C THR A 131 -2.88 -13.25 4.48
N ASP A 132 -2.45 -13.21 3.22
CA ASP A 132 -1.05 -13.46 2.81
C ASP A 132 -0.14 -12.24 2.99
N PHE A 133 -0.64 -11.19 3.65
CA PHE A 133 0.20 -10.06 4.05
C PHE A 133 1.27 -10.47 5.05
N THR A 134 2.50 -10.02 4.77
CA THR A 134 3.61 -10.15 5.73
C THR A 134 3.25 -9.51 7.08
N SER A 135 3.80 -10.10 8.16
CA SER A 135 3.64 -9.57 9.52
C SER A 135 4.24 -8.18 9.70
N TYR A 136 5.29 -7.88 8.95
CA TYR A 136 6.05 -6.63 9.01
C TYR A 136 6.47 -6.19 7.60
N ILE A 137 6.61 -4.88 7.42
CA ILE A 137 7.26 -4.31 6.23
C ILE A 137 8.49 -3.53 6.71
N THR A 138 9.60 -3.72 6.00
CA THR A 138 10.87 -3.04 6.26
C THR A 138 11.22 -2.09 5.13
N GLU A 139 11.94 -1.02 5.46
CA GLU A 139 12.57 -0.12 4.51
C GLU A 139 14.02 0.15 4.87
N ALA A 140 14.85 0.31 3.85
CA ALA A 140 16.20 0.80 4.00
C ALA A 140 16.15 2.33 4.18
N THR A 141 16.75 2.84 5.24
CA THR A 141 16.89 4.27 5.47
C THR A 141 18.09 4.84 4.70
N GLU A 142 18.15 6.18 4.58
CA GLU A 142 19.30 6.88 3.97
C GLU A 142 20.62 6.60 4.72
N ASP A 143 20.55 6.34 6.02
CA ASP A 143 21.67 5.98 6.89
C ASP A 143 22.12 4.52 6.74
N GLY A 144 21.52 3.76 5.81
CA GLY A 144 21.89 2.36 5.55
C GLY A 144 21.39 1.39 6.62
N GLN A 145 20.32 1.71 7.32
CA GLN A 145 19.68 0.85 8.31
C GLN A 145 18.42 0.20 7.75
N LEU A 146 18.14 -1.05 8.11
CA LEU A 146 16.89 -1.73 7.76
C LEU A 146 15.90 -1.57 8.90
N THR A 147 14.83 -0.82 8.66
CA THR A 147 13.90 -0.37 9.71
C THR A 147 12.50 -0.91 9.45
N ILE A 148 11.80 -1.34 10.50
CA ILE A 148 10.40 -1.75 10.44
C ILE A 148 9.52 -0.49 10.31
N VAL A 149 8.76 -0.42 9.22
CA VAL A 149 7.87 0.70 8.89
C VAL A 149 6.38 0.34 8.94
N PHE A 150 6.06 -0.94 9.06
CA PHE A 150 4.70 -1.44 9.23
C PHE A 150 4.74 -2.71 10.08
N HIS A 151 3.75 -2.88 10.96
CA HIS A 151 3.50 -4.15 11.63
C HIS A 151 2.01 -4.49 11.65
N LYS A 152 1.71 -5.77 11.52
CA LYS A 152 0.37 -6.32 11.61
C LYS A 152 -0.12 -6.25 13.07
N LEU A 153 -1.40 -5.93 13.29
CA LEU A 153 -1.99 -6.00 14.62
C LEU A 153 -2.14 -7.46 15.08
N ASN A 154 -2.13 -7.67 16.39
CA ASN A 154 -2.33 -8.98 17.03
C ASN A 154 -1.22 -10.01 16.79
N GLN A 155 0.02 -9.57 16.64
CA GLN A 155 1.19 -10.46 16.68
C GLN A 155 1.58 -10.73 18.14
N GLU A 156 1.88 -12.00 18.50
CA GLU A 156 2.32 -12.38 19.86
C GLU A 156 3.63 -11.69 20.27
N LYS A 157 4.50 -11.46 19.31
CA LYS A 157 5.74 -10.72 19.50
C LYS A 157 5.80 -9.58 18.49
N MET A 158 5.46 -8.38 18.97
CA MET A 158 5.50 -7.19 18.13
C MET A 158 6.86 -6.48 18.25
N TYR A 159 7.45 -6.20 17.07
CA TYR A 159 8.51 -5.21 16.97
C TYR A 159 7.87 -3.87 16.65
N PRO A 160 8.04 -2.83 17.48
CA PRO A 160 7.46 -1.52 17.23
C PRO A 160 8.00 -0.87 15.95
N LEU A 161 7.25 0.10 15.41
CA LEU A 161 7.72 0.91 14.29
C LEU A 161 9.03 1.61 14.66
N GLY A 162 9.94 1.69 13.70
CA GLY A 162 11.27 2.25 13.92
C GLY A 162 12.28 1.25 14.49
N THR A 163 11.89 0.01 14.79
CA THR A 163 12.84 -1.05 15.16
C THR A 163 13.84 -1.26 14.03
N ILE A 164 15.13 -1.23 14.34
CA ILE A 164 16.22 -1.45 13.39
C ILE A 164 16.62 -2.92 13.45
N ILE A 165 16.69 -3.59 12.30
CA ILE A 165 17.15 -4.97 12.17
C ILE A 165 18.66 -4.95 11.93
N LYS A 166 19.43 -5.55 12.86
CA LYS A 166 20.91 -5.62 12.80
C LYS A 166 21.39 -6.90 12.12
N SER A 167 20.73 -8.02 12.41
CA SER A 167 21.06 -9.30 11.76
C SER A 167 19.83 -10.19 11.58
N VAL A 168 19.90 -11.12 10.64
CA VAL A 168 18.88 -12.14 10.36
C VAL A 168 19.57 -13.50 10.30
N ASN A 169 19.16 -14.43 11.18
CA ASN A 169 19.73 -15.78 11.28
C ASN A 169 21.26 -15.77 11.41
N GLY A 170 21.79 -14.83 12.22
CA GLY A 170 23.23 -14.67 12.47
C GLY A 170 24.00 -13.92 11.39
N GLU A 171 23.38 -13.53 10.27
CA GLU A 171 24.01 -12.72 9.22
C GLU A 171 23.72 -11.23 9.44
N ALA A 172 24.77 -10.42 9.56
CA ALA A 172 24.64 -8.99 9.79
C ALA A 172 24.10 -8.24 8.56
N ILE A 173 23.22 -7.27 8.78
CA ILE A 173 22.74 -6.34 7.73
C ILE A 173 23.83 -5.32 7.46
N THR A 174 24.21 -5.17 6.21
CA THR A 174 25.23 -4.22 5.72
C THR A 174 24.69 -3.43 4.54
N ALA A 175 25.39 -2.37 4.14
CA ALA A 175 25.02 -1.59 2.96
C ALA A 175 25.02 -2.44 1.67
N GLU A 176 25.77 -3.53 1.63
CA GLU A 176 25.90 -4.41 0.46
C GLU A 176 24.71 -5.37 0.31
N ASN A 177 24.11 -5.83 1.44
CA ASN A 177 23.06 -6.86 1.44
C ASN A 177 21.68 -6.33 1.89
N ILE A 178 21.57 -5.06 2.27
CA ILE A 178 20.33 -4.46 2.83
C ILE A 178 19.14 -4.57 1.88
N CYS A 179 19.36 -4.42 0.57
CA CYS A 179 18.29 -4.52 -0.43
C CYS A 179 17.76 -5.94 -0.54
N ASP A 180 18.63 -6.93 -0.51
CA ASP A 180 18.27 -8.35 -0.57
C ASP A 180 17.50 -8.77 0.67
N TYR A 181 17.95 -8.32 1.86
CA TYR A 181 17.23 -8.58 3.10
C TYR A 181 15.90 -7.85 3.19
N LYS A 182 15.80 -6.62 2.70
CA LYS A 182 14.53 -5.90 2.58
C LYS A 182 13.52 -6.71 1.75
N GLU A 183 13.93 -7.15 0.57
CA GLU A 183 13.06 -7.94 -0.32
C GLU A 183 12.69 -9.28 0.34
N LYS A 184 13.65 -10.00 0.88
CA LYS A 184 13.44 -11.28 1.57
C LYS A 184 12.47 -11.16 2.73
N LEU A 185 12.64 -10.17 3.61
CA LEU A 185 11.80 -9.96 4.79
C LEU A 185 10.38 -9.53 4.40
N ASN A 186 10.25 -8.63 3.42
CA ASN A 186 8.95 -8.15 2.96
C ASN A 186 8.13 -9.24 2.23
N ASN A 187 8.80 -10.28 1.72
CA ASN A 187 8.17 -11.47 1.13
C ASN A 187 8.02 -12.64 2.12
N THR A 188 8.41 -12.46 3.39
CA THR A 188 8.29 -13.49 4.43
C THR A 188 7.04 -13.26 5.25
N ASN A 189 6.04 -14.12 5.12
CA ASN A 189 4.77 -13.99 5.83
C ASN A 189 4.88 -14.33 7.32
N ASP A 190 5.73 -15.28 7.69
CA ASP A 190 5.92 -15.78 9.06
C ASP A 190 7.32 -15.47 9.58
N TRP A 191 7.42 -14.42 10.38
CA TRP A 191 8.69 -14.01 10.99
C TRP A 191 9.03 -14.78 12.28
N SER A 192 8.12 -15.60 12.80
CA SER A 192 8.37 -16.36 14.04
C SER A 192 9.53 -17.35 13.92
N LYS A 193 9.89 -17.73 12.69
CA LYS A 193 10.99 -18.66 12.37
C LYS A 193 12.33 -17.98 12.14
N LEU A 194 12.35 -16.65 12.17
CA LEU A 194 13.56 -15.87 11.97
C LEU A 194 14.22 -15.58 13.32
N GLU A 195 15.52 -15.77 13.38
CA GLU A 195 16.34 -15.27 14.47
C GLU A 195 16.79 -13.84 14.12
N LEU A 196 16.22 -12.85 14.82
CA LEU A 196 16.49 -11.44 14.57
C LEU A 196 17.24 -10.83 15.75
N GLU A 197 18.33 -10.14 15.43
CA GLU A 197 18.95 -9.18 16.34
C GLU A 197 18.46 -7.80 15.98
N VAL A 198 17.85 -7.09 16.93
CA VAL A 198 17.19 -5.81 16.70
C VAL A 198 17.62 -4.76 17.70
N GLU A 199 17.54 -3.51 17.30
CA GLU A 199 17.63 -2.33 18.16
C GLU A 199 16.25 -1.67 18.21
N LEU A 200 15.67 -1.59 19.40
CA LEU A 200 14.35 -0.98 19.59
C LEU A 200 14.46 0.54 19.48
N PRO A 201 13.42 1.21 18.98
CA PRO A 201 13.38 2.66 18.95
C PRO A 201 13.46 3.22 20.39
N GLN A 202 14.21 4.31 20.56
CA GLN A 202 14.22 5.01 21.84
C GLN A 202 12.86 5.65 22.09
N GLU A 203 12.27 5.41 23.25
CA GLU A 203 11.07 6.13 23.67
C GLU A 203 11.40 7.62 23.70
N LYS A 204 10.71 8.40 22.89
CA LYS A 204 10.80 9.86 22.99
C LYS A 204 10.01 10.27 24.23
N GLU A 205 10.74 10.76 25.25
CA GLU A 205 10.16 11.41 26.42
C GLU A 205 9.28 12.62 26.05
#